data_889f7ea6d0fc277101e3447eb5af1baa
#
_entry.id   889f7ea6d0fc277101e3447eb5af1baa
#
_cell.length_a   1.000
_cell.length_b   1.000
_cell.length_c   1.000
_cell.angle_alpha   90.00
_cell.angle_beta   90.00
_cell.angle_gamma   90.00
#
_symmetry.space_group_name_H-M   'P 1'
#
loop_
_entity.id
_entity.type
_entity.pdbx_description
1 polymer ?
#
loop_
_entity_poly.entity_id
_entity_poly.type
_entity_poly.pdbx_seq_one_letter_code
_entity_poly.pdbx_strand_id
1 'polypeptide(L)'
;MKAKHTDQLELLELQKLDQKESALRHKRDSHPAHATVREFAGRVADLQRAAISQNAVIADTTREVTRIEEEIAKVSERRKRQQARIDNNQVPLRDISLMEHEIAQMDRRLAKLEDDQVEAEERVEAARATQAKMKAEASAIAADIEALKAQFEADVADADDELRRVIAARRELAGRLPADLVGEYEDARRRNGALAVIEVRDGYGIGVAADLSPMELERIRLTPADELYLTEDTSQIVVRTAANTPR
;
A
#
# COMPACT_ATOMS: atom_id res chain seq x y z
N MET A 1 -10.68 -6.88 45.72
CA MET A 1 -11.94 -6.20 45.32
C MET A 1 -13.09 -7.18 45.48
N LYS A 2 -14.26 -6.73 45.96
CA LYS A 2 -15.46 -7.59 46.03
C LYS A 2 -16.24 -7.56 44.73
N ALA A 3 -16.55 -8.73 44.18
CA ALA A 3 -17.35 -8.91 42.97
C ALA A 3 -18.21 -10.17 43.13
N LYS A 4 -19.51 -10.10 42.83
CA LYS A 4 -20.39 -11.26 42.90
C LYS A 4 -19.87 -12.35 41.99
N HIS A 5 -19.98 -13.60 42.45
CA HIS A 5 -19.50 -14.74 41.64
C HIS A 5 -20.16 -14.82 40.26
N THR A 6 -21.45 -14.46 40.16
CA THR A 6 -22.16 -14.36 38.88
C THR A 6 -21.51 -13.35 37.92
N ASP A 7 -21.07 -12.20 38.44
CA ASP A 7 -20.45 -11.16 37.64
C ASP A 7 -19.02 -11.57 37.22
N GLN A 8 -18.32 -12.35 38.08
CA GLN A 8 -17.01 -12.92 37.71
C GLN A 8 -17.13 -13.94 36.56
N LEU A 9 -18.20 -14.76 36.54
CA LEU A 9 -18.46 -15.71 35.46
C LEU A 9 -18.68 -14.99 34.12
N GLU A 10 -19.36 -13.84 34.13
CA GLU A 10 -19.56 -13.03 32.93
C GLU A 10 -18.24 -12.47 32.32
N LEU A 11 -17.17 -12.37 33.14
CA LEU A 11 -15.85 -11.97 32.60
C LEU A 11 -15.26 -13.04 31.67
N LEU A 12 -15.58 -14.31 31.85
CA LEU A 12 -15.17 -15.37 30.92
C LEU A 12 -15.87 -15.20 29.56
N GLU A 13 -17.16 -14.83 29.56
CA GLU A 13 -17.88 -14.54 28.33
C GLU A 13 -17.37 -13.27 27.67
N LEU A 14 -17.05 -12.24 28.47
CA LEU A 14 -16.43 -11.02 27.96
C LEU A 14 -15.09 -11.31 27.26
N GLN A 15 -14.23 -12.14 27.88
CA GLN A 15 -13.00 -12.60 27.29
C GLN A 15 -13.18 -13.38 25.98
N LYS A 16 -14.19 -14.26 25.91
CA LYS A 16 -14.50 -14.98 24.66
C LYS A 16 -14.88 -14.02 23.52
N LEU A 17 -15.65 -12.98 23.84
CA LEU A 17 -15.99 -11.94 22.87
C LEU A 17 -14.74 -11.18 22.41
N ASP A 18 -13.85 -10.82 23.34
CA ASP A 18 -12.59 -10.16 23.02
C ASP A 18 -11.64 -11.03 22.17
N GLN A 19 -11.58 -12.33 22.47
CA GLN A 19 -10.82 -13.30 21.67
C GLN A 19 -11.39 -13.41 20.25
N LYS A 20 -12.72 -13.48 20.14
CA LYS A 20 -13.41 -13.55 18.84
C LYS A 20 -13.21 -12.26 18.04
N GLU A 21 -13.32 -11.10 18.68
CA GLU A 21 -13.00 -9.81 18.06
C GLU A 21 -11.57 -9.79 17.53
N SER A 22 -10.59 -10.20 18.34
CA SER A 22 -9.18 -10.25 17.96
C SER A 22 -8.94 -11.19 16.77
N ALA A 23 -9.56 -12.37 16.77
CA ALA A 23 -9.44 -13.33 15.66
C ALA A 23 -10.02 -12.78 14.33
N LEU A 24 -11.19 -12.12 14.40
CA LEU A 24 -11.83 -11.53 13.23
C LEU A 24 -11.00 -10.35 12.67
N ARG A 25 -10.47 -9.48 13.54
CA ARG A 25 -9.55 -8.41 13.14
C ARG A 25 -8.29 -8.98 12.51
N HIS A 26 -7.69 -9.98 13.12
CA HIS A 26 -6.49 -10.62 12.57
C HIS A 26 -6.75 -11.22 11.19
N LYS A 27 -7.89 -11.91 10.99
CA LYS A 27 -8.28 -12.45 9.67
C LYS A 27 -8.36 -11.37 8.60
N ARG A 28 -8.91 -10.20 8.93
CA ARG A 28 -8.98 -9.05 8.03
C ARG A 28 -7.61 -8.44 7.74
N ASP A 29 -6.84 -8.16 8.79
CA ASP A 29 -5.57 -7.44 8.72
C ASP A 29 -4.45 -8.29 8.06
N SER A 30 -4.52 -9.62 8.20
CA SER A 30 -3.60 -10.57 7.58
C SER A 30 -4.01 -11.01 6.17
N HIS A 31 -5.07 -10.42 5.59
CA HIS A 31 -5.53 -10.80 4.26
C HIS A 31 -4.44 -10.53 3.19
N PRO A 32 -4.15 -11.50 2.31
CA PRO A 32 -3.06 -11.39 1.34
C PRO A 32 -3.21 -10.22 0.36
N ALA A 33 -4.43 -9.78 0.08
CA ALA A 33 -4.70 -8.62 -0.77
C ALA A 33 -3.94 -7.36 -0.32
N HIS A 34 -3.72 -7.15 0.98
CA HIS A 34 -2.98 -5.99 1.48
C HIS A 34 -1.53 -5.94 1.02
N ALA A 35 -0.86 -7.09 0.93
CA ALA A 35 0.51 -7.18 0.45
C ALA A 35 0.57 -6.92 -1.06
N THR A 36 -0.31 -7.57 -1.84
CA THR A 36 -0.39 -7.43 -3.29
C THR A 36 -0.74 -6.01 -3.72
N VAL A 37 -1.72 -5.37 -3.07
CA VAL A 37 -2.09 -3.96 -3.34
C VAL A 37 -0.92 -3.03 -3.07
N ARG A 38 -0.15 -3.26 -2.01
CA ARG A 38 1.03 -2.44 -1.67
C ARG A 38 2.14 -2.58 -2.71
N GLU A 39 2.41 -3.81 -3.16
CA GLU A 39 3.37 -4.10 -4.23
C GLU A 39 2.95 -3.40 -5.54
N PHE A 40 1.70 -3.57 -5.96
CA PHE A 40 1.16 -2.96 -7.18
C PHE A 40 1.17 -1.44 -7.11
N ALA A 41 0.82 -0.84 -5.97
CA ALA A 41 0.91 0.61 -5.78
C ALA A 41 2.35 1.12 -5.91
N GLY A 42 3.33 0.38 -5.40
CA GLY A 42 4.75 0.67 -5.62
C GLY A 42 5.12 0.66 -7.10
N ARG A 43 4.70 -0.38 -7.84
CA ARG A 43 4.97 -0.50 -9.28
C ARG A 43 4.31 0.62 -10.11
N VAL A 44 3.08 1.01 -9.78
CA VAL A 44 2.41 2.16 -10.41
C VAL A 44 3.21 3.44 -10.19
N ALA A 45 3.68 3.69 -8.95
CA ALA A 45 4.47 4.87 -8.64
C ALA A 45 5.80 4.89 -9.40
N ASP A 46 6.47 3.74 -9.57
CA ASP A 46 7.70 3.61 -10.35
C ASP A 46 7.48 3.91 -11.84
N LEU A 47 6.44 3.32 -12.43
CA LEU A 47 6.07 3.56 -13.82
C LEU A 47 5.70 5.03 -14.07
N GLN A 48 4.98 5.66 -13.15
CA GLN A 48 4.64 7.08 -13.24
C GLN A 48 5.90 7.96 -13.19
N ARG A 49 6.84 7.67 -12.28
CA ARG A 49 8.12 8.39 -12.22
C ARG A 49 8.93 8.22 -13.50
N ALA A 50 9.01 6.99 -14.02
CA ALA A 50 9.69 6.72 -15.28
C ALA A 50 9.04 7.45 -16.46
N ALA A 51 7.70 7.47 -16.54
CA ALA A 51 6.97 8.21 -17.57
C ALA A 51 7.17 9.73 -17.48
N ILE A 52 7.31 10.28 -16.27
CA ILE A 52 7.66 11.71 -16.07
C ILE A 52 9.10 11.98 -16.51
N SER A 53 10.05 11.11 -16.15
CA SER A 53 11.44 11.24 -16.60
C SER A 53 11.56 11.22 -18.13
N GLN A 54 10.72 10.42 -18.81
CA GLN A 54 10.68 10.36 -20.27
C GLN A 54 10.24 11.68 -20.92
N ASN A 55 9.50 12.56 -20.22
CA ASN A 55 9.19 13.89 -20.74
C ASN A 55 10.45 14.73 -21.01
N ALA A 56 11.48 14.61 -20.18
CA ALA A 56 12.74 15.33 -20.38
C ALA A 56 13.43 14.85 -21.67
N VAL A 57 13.47 13.52 -21.89
CA VAL A 57 14.04 12.93 -23.11
C VAL A 57 13.30 13.41 -24.35
N ILE A 58 11.95 13.38 -24.33
CA ILE A 58 11.12 13.86 -25.43
C ILE A 58 11.38 15.34 -25.70
N ALA A 59 11.45 16.17 -24.65
CA ALA A 59 11.69 17.60 -24.79
C ALA A 59 13.10 17.90 -25.36
N ASP A 60 14.12 17.19 -24.92
CA ASP A 60 15.49 17.35 -25.36
C ASP A 60 15.63 16.97 -26.85
N THR A 61 15.08 15.80 -27.22
CA THR A 61 15.14 15.33 -28.61
C THR A 61 14.30 16.22 -29.55
N THR A 62 13.13 16.71 -29.08
CA THR A 62 12.32 17.66 -29.85
C THR A 62 13.08 18.97 -30.11
N ARG A 63 13.84 19.49 -29.12
CA ARG A 63 14.68 20.66 -29.32
C ARG A 63 15.81 20.39 -30.34
N GLU A 64 16.33 19.17 -30.36
CA GLU A 64 17.32 18.76 -31.38
C GLU A 64 16.71 18.79 -32.77
N VAL A 65 15.50 18.25 -32.99
CA VAL A 65 14.77 18.33 -34.26
C VAL A 65 14.61 19.78 -34.69
N THR A 66 14.09 20.65 -33.82
CA THR A 66 13.91 22.07 -34.11
C THR A 66 15.22 22.76 -34.52
N ARG A 67 16.32 22.44 -33.86
CA ARG A 67 17.64 23.00 -34.21
C ARG A 67 18.11 22.55 -35.58
N ILE A 68 17.89 21.28 -35.95
CA ILE A 68 18.23 20.74 -37.28
C ILE A 68 17.38 21.41 -38.36
N GLU A 69 16.06 21.55 -38.12
CA GLU A 69 15.14 22.26 -39.04
C GLU A 69 15.57 23.71 -39.28
N GLU A 70 15.95 24.44 -38.23
CA GLU A 70 16.49 25.81 -38.38
C GLU A 70 17.79 25.86 -39.19
N GLU A 71 18.67 24.85 -39.05
CA GLU A 71 19.91 24.77 -39.81
C GLU A 71 19.64 24.44 -41.28
N ILE A 72 18.74 23.50 -41.56
CA ILE A 72 18.28 23.21 -42.93
C ILE A 72 17.74 24.48 -43.58
N ALA A 73 16.87 25.23 -42.91
CA ALA A 73 16.30 26.45 -43.43
C ALA A 73 17.37 27.49 -43.77
N LYS A 74 18.36 27.68 -42.89
CA LYS A 74 19.49 28.62 -43.10
C LYS A 74 20.37 28.23 -44.30
N VAL A 75 20.74 26.95 -44.42
CA VAL A 75 21.58 26.45 -45.51
C VAL A 75 20.81 26.48 -46.83
N SER A 76 19.55 26.08 -46.84
CA SER A 76 18.69 26.11 -48.02
C SER A 76 18.51 27.53 -48.55
N GLU A 77 18.24 28.49 -47.66
CA GLU A 77 18.10 29.91 -48.06
C GLU A 77 19.41 30.50 -48.61
N ARG A 78 20.57 30.15 -48.02
CA ARG A 78 21.86 30.55 -48.52
C ARG A 78 22.14 29.96 -49.91
N ARG A 79 21.84 28.68 -50.10
CA ARG A 79 21.97 27.97 -51.37
C ARG A 79 21.11 28.63 -52.46
N LYS A 80 19.83 28.92 -52.17
CA LYS A 80 18.90 29.58 -53.09
C LYS A 80 19.42 30.96 -53.51
N ARG A 81 19.95 31.75 -52.55
CA ARG A 81 20.51 33.06 -52.84
C ARG A 81 21.75 32.98 -53.75
N GLN A 82 22.65 32.02 -53.52
CA GLN A 82 23.83 31.84 -54.37
C GLN A 82 23.46 31.39 -55.78
N GLN A 83 22.51 30.45 -55.90
CA GLN A 83 22.02 30.01 -57.21
C GLN A 83 21.37 31.15 -57.97
N ALA A 84 20.52 31.95 -57.34
CA ALA A 84 19.90 33.13 -58.00
C ALA A 84 20.92 34.17 -58.48
N ARG A 85 22.05 34.33 -57.80
CA ARG A 85 23.12 35.23 -58.25
C ARG A 85 23.81 34.73 -59.53
N ILE A 86 23.98 33.41 -59.66
CA ILE A 86 24.51 32.79 -60.89
C ILE A 86 23.48 32.96 -62.00
N ASP A 87 22.22 32.61 -61.76
CA ASP A 87 21.17 32.66 -62.79
C ASP A 87 20.92 34.09 -63.34
N ASN A 88 21.08 35.09 -62.47
CA ASN A 88 20.92 36.50 -62.83
C ASN A 88 22.20 37.16 -63.39
N ASN A 89 23.26 36.41 -63.74
CA ASN A 89 24.51 36.86 -64.20
C ASN A 89 25.19 37.91 -63.29
N GLN A 90 24.99 37.81 -61.96
CA GLN A 90 25.56 38.74 -60.96
C GLN A 90 26.93 38.29 -60.46
N VAL A 91 27.53 37.26 -61.07
CA VAL A 91 28.81 36.65 -60.68
C VAL A 91 29.79 36.78 -61.86
N PRO A 92 31.02 37.23 -61.63
CA PRO A 92 32.05 37.21 -62.68
C PRO A 92 32.31 35.79 -63.22
N LEU A 93 32.52 35.61 -64.49
CA LEU A 93 32.72 34.26 -65.11
C LEU A 93 33.79 33.42 -64.42
N ARG A 94 34.88 34.07 -63.96
CA ARG A 94 35.99 33.43 -63.26
C ARG A 94 35.61 32.85 -61.88
N ASP A 95 34.53 33.38 -61.26
CA ASP A 95 34.10 33.02 -59.86
C ASP A 95 32.93 32.04 -59.88
N ILE A 96 32.31 31.76 -61.07
CA ILE A 96 31.17 30.85 -61.19
C ILE A 96 31.50 29.43 -60.67
N SER A 97 32.60 28.84 -61.13
CA SER A 97 33.02 27.49 -60.75
C SER A 97 33.27 27.34 -59.26
N LEU A 98 33.76 28.34 -58.56
CA LEU A 98 33.92 28.36 -57.11
C LEU A 98 32.57 28.39 -56.43
N MET A 99 31.64 29.21 -56.93
CA MET A 99 30.27 29.29 -56.33
C MET A 99 29.45 28.01 -56.56
N GLU A 100 29.60 27.38 -57.75
CA GLU A 100 29.01 26.05 -58.00
C GLU A 100 29.56 24.99 -57.06
N HIS A 101 30.85 25.02 -56.74
CA HIS A 101 31.48 24.14 -55.79
C HIS A 101 30.91 24.35 -54.35
N GLU A 102 30.70 25.60 -53.90
CA GLU A 102 30.07 25.95 -52.65
C GLU A 102 28.63 25.47 -52.60
N ILE A 103 27.85 25.62 -53.69
CA ILE A 103 26.49 25.09 -53.80
C ILE A 103 26.47 23.57 -53.62
N ALA A 104 27.37 22.86 -54.33
CA ALA A 104 27.47 21.40 -54.19
C ALA A 104 27.86 20.94 -52.77
N GLN A 105 28.64 21.75 -52.01
CA GLN A 105 28.92 21.51 -50.61
C GLN A 105 27.66 21.71 -49.72
N MET A 106 26.86 22.75 -50.00
CA MET A 106 25.60 23.00 -49.31
C MET A 106 24.59 21.89 -49.58
N ASP A 107 24.49 21.38 -50.80
CA ASP A 107 23.63 20.25 -51.15
C ASP A 107 23.99 18.98 -50.36
N ARG A 108 25.29 18.66 -50.26
CA ARG A 108 25.76 17.55 -49.45
C ARG A 108 25.44 17.73 -47.94
N ARG A 109 25.58 18.99 -47.47
CA ARG A 109 25.25 19.32 -46.07
C ARG A 109 23.73 19.20 -45.82
N LEU A 110 22.88 19.66 -46.74
CA LEU A 110 21.43 19.52 -46.65
C LEU A 110 21.03 18.06 -46.58
N ALA A 111 21.52 17.21 -47.48
CA ALA A 111 21.22 15.76 -47.46
C ALA A 111 21.58 15.13 -46.10
N LYS A 112 22.77 15.48 -45.56
CA LYS A 112 23.12 14.96 -44.21
C LYS A 112 22.22 15.50 -43.11
N LEU A 113 21.83 16.77 -43.12
CA LEU A 113 20.92 17.35 -42.14
C LEU A 113 19.51 16.73 -42.21
N GLU A 114 19.04 16.41 -43.41
CA GLU A 114 17.77 15.72 -43.67
C GLU A 114 17.81 14.29 -43.06
N ASP A 115 18.92 13.56 -43.24
CA ASP A 115 19.13 12.26 -42.62
C ASP A 115 19.15 12.37 -41.08
N ASP A 116 19.91 13.35 -40.54
CA ASP A 116 20.00 13.61 -39.09
C ASP A 116 18.62 14.01 -38.50
N GLN A 117 17.78 14.74 -39.28
CA GLN A 117 16.40 15.08 -38.87
C GLN A 117 15.54 13.86 -38.74
N VAL A 118 15.53 12.97 -39.73
CA VAL A 118 14.74 11.72 -39.71
C VAL A 118 15.14 10.87 -38.51
N GLU A 119 16.45 10.71 -38.27
CA GLU A 119 16.93 9.95 -37.09
C GLU A 119 16.47 10.58 -35.75
N ALA A 120 16.49 11.92 -35.67
CA ALA A 120 16.01 12.61 -34.45
C ALA A 120 14.50 12.48 -34.27
N GLU A 121 13.70 12.56 -35.34
CA GLU A 121 12.25 12.36 -35.31
C GLU A 121 11.89 10.92 -34.89
N GLU A 122 12.60 9.92 -35.41
CA GLU A 122 12.41 8.52 -35.01
C GLU A 122 12.68 8.34 -33.50
N ARG A 123 13.70 9.01 -32.95
CA ARG A 123 13.99 8.99 -31.51
C ARG A 123 12.87 9.64 -30.68
N VAL A 124 12.26 10.73 -31.16
CA VAL A 124 11.09 11.35 -30.51
C VAL A 124 9.93 10.37 -30.46
N GLU A 125 9.60 9.75 -31.59
CA GLU A 125 8.49 8.78 -31.64
C GLU A 125 8.74 7.54 -30.79
N ALA A 126 9.94 7.00 -30.75
CA ALA A 126 10.32 5.89 -29.89
C ALA A 126 10.16 6.25 -28.39
N ALA A 127 10.58 7.47 -28.01
CA ALA A 127 10.44 7.95 -26.64
C ALA A 127 8.98 8.15 -26.23
N ARG A 128 8.14 8.71 -27.12
CA ARG A 128 6.69 8.85 -26.94
C ARG A 128 5.99 7.48 -26.80
N ALA A 129 6.34 6.53 -27.67
CA ALA A 129 5.81 5.17 -27.61
C ALA A 129 6.16 4.48 -26.29
N THR A 130 7.40 4.65 -25.82
CA THR A 130 7.86 4.13 -24.53
C THR A 130 7.07 4.73 -23.37
N GLN A 131 6.87 6.04 -23.36
CA GLN A 131 6.07 6.73 -22.35
C GLN A 131 4.61 6.26 -22.34
N ALA A 132 4.01 6.11 -23.53
CA ALA A 132 2.64 5.64 -23.68
C ALA A 132 2.47 4.22 -23.12
N LYS A 133 3.43 3.32 -23.37
CA LYS A 133 3.44 1.96 -22.79
C LYS A 133 3.50 1.99 -21.26
N MET A 134 4.38 2.81 -20.67
CA MET A 134 4.47 2.96 -19.22
C MET A 134 3.16 3.47 -18.59
N LYS A 135 2.52 4.46 -19.21
CA LYS A 135 1.23 4.99 -18.76
C LYS A 135 0.10 3.94 -18.87
N ALA A 136 0.06 3.19 -19.96
CA ALA A 136 -0.91 2.12 -20.17
C ALA A 136 -0.74 0.99 -19.13
N GLU A 137 0.49 0.55 -18.88
CA GLU A 137 0.80 -0.45 -17.87
C GLU A 137 0.41 0.04 -16.45
N ALA A 138 0.74 1.28 -16.09
CA ALA A 138 0.33 1.87 -14.83
C ALA A 138 -1.19 1.92 -14.66
N SER A 139 -1.93 2.24 -15.73
CA SER A 139 -3.38 2.24 -15.72
C SER A 139 -3.99 0.84 -15.57
N ALA A 140 -3.40 -0.17 -16.22
CA ALA A 140 -3.84 -1.56 -16.09
C ALA A 140 -3.64 -2.06 -14.65
N ILE A 141 -2.47 -1.84 -14.07
CA ILE A 141 -2.20 -2.23 -12.67
C ILE A 141 -3.12 -1.46 -11.70
N ALA A 142 -3.43 -0.19 -11.96
CA ALA A 142 -4.39 0.55 -11.14
C ALA A 142 -5.80 -0.06 -11.18
N ALA A 143 -6.24 -0.57 -12.33
CA ALA A 143 -7.50 -1.29 -12.45
C ALA A 143 -7.47 -2.63 -11.68
N ASP A 144 -6.34 -3.35 -11.72
CA ASP A 144 -6.15 -4.58 -10.94
C ASP A 144 -6.21 -4.30 -9.43
N ILE A 145 -5.65 -3.18 -8.96
CA ILE A 145 -5.76 -2.75 -7.57
C ILE A 145 -7.23 -2.57 -7.15
N GLU A 146 -8.03 -1.90 -7.96
CA GLU A 146 -9.45 -1.69 -7.65
C GLU A 146 -10.23 -3.02 -7.65
N ALA A 147 -9.93 -3.94 -8.57
CA ALA A 147 -10.50 -5.27 -8.57
C ALA A 147 -10.12 -6.07 -7.31
N LEU A 148 -8.85 -6.02 -6.89
CA LEU A 148 -8.39 -6.66 -5.65
C LEU A 148 -9.04 -6.07 -4.41
N LYS A 149 -9.27 -4.76 -4.35
CA LYS A 149 -9.99 -4.12 -3.24
C LYS A 149 -11.44 -4.59 -3.18
N ALA A 150 -12.14 -4.62 -4.32
CA ALA A 150 -13.51 -5.11 -4.38
C ALA A 150 -13.62 -6.59 -3.96
N GLN A 151 -12.67 -7.43 -4.39
CA GLN A 151 -12.59 -8.81 -3.96
C GLN A 151 -12.34 -8.93 -2.45
N PHE A 152 -11.39 -8.16 -1.92
CA PHE A 152 -11.13 -8.11 -0.48
C PHE A 152 -12.39 -7.74 0.32
N GLU A 153 -13.13 -6.72 -0.10
CA GLU A 153 -14.39 -6.30 0.57
C GLU A 153 -15.42 -7.44 0.57
N ALA A 154 -15.53 -8.18 -0.53
CA ALA A 154 -16.42 -9.34 -0.61
C ALA A 154 -15.94 -10.48 0.31
N ASP A 155 -14.64 -10.78 0.33
CA ASP A 155 -14.07 -11.87 1.12
C ASP A 155 -14.17 -11.63 2.64
N VAL A 156 -14.18 -10.38 3.09
CA VAL A 156 -14.26 -10.02 4.50
C VAL A 156 -15.67 -9.60 4.97
N ALA A 157 -16.64 -9.48 4.08
CA ALA A 157 -17.98 -8.97 4.39
C ALA A 157 -18.64 -9.73 5.57
N ASP A 158 -18.64 -11.06 5.53
CA ASP A 158 -19.21 -11.90 6.61
C ASP A 158 -18.44 -11.71 7.93
N ALA A 159 -17.12 -11.59 7.86
CA ALA A 159 -16.27 -11.36 9.03
C ALA A 159 -16.50 -9.96 9.63
N ASP A 160 -16.71 -8.94 8.81
CA ASP A 160 -17.03 -7.58 9.24
C ASP A 160 -18.44 -7.49 9.87
N ASP A 161 -19.41 -8.24 9.33
CA ASP A 161 -20.74 -8.35 9.94
C ASP A 161 -20.69 -9.03 11.29
N GLU A 162 -19.95 -10.14 11.40
CA GLU A 162 -19.74 -10.85 12.66
C GLU A 162 -18.98 -9.96 13.66
N LEU A 163 -17.98 -9.24 13.23
CA LEU A 163 -17.21 -8.31 14.06
C LEU A 163 -18.12 -7.23 14.67
N ARG A 164 -19.04 -6.65 13.88
CA ARG A 164 -20.04 -5.69 14.39
C ARG A 164 -20.92 -6.28 15.47
N ARG A 165 -21.39 -7.52 15.27
CA ARG A 165 -22.22 -8.24 16.28
C ARG A 165 -21.44 -8.51 17.55
N VAL A 166 -20.19 -8.95 17.45
CA VAL A 166 -19.30 -9.22 18.59
C VAL A 166 -19.04 -7.96 19.39
N ILE A 167 -18.72 -6.84 18.72
CA ILE A 167 -18.50 -5.55 19.40
C ILE A 167 -19.77 -5.06 20.10
N ALA A 168 -20.94 -5.21 19.50
CA ALA A 168 -22.22 -4.85 20.11
C ALA A 168 -22.51 -5.71 21.35
N ALA A 169 -22.39 -7.03 21.25
CA ALA A 169 -22.57 -7.96 22.35
C ALA A 169 -21.60 -7.71 23.51
N ARG A 170 -20.32 -7.43 23.17
CA ARG A 170 -19.30 -7.07 24.15
C ARG A 170 -19.66 -5.79 24.92
N ARG A 171 -20.11 -4.75 24.21
CA ARG A 171 -20.54 -3.49 24.84
C ARG A 171 -21.76 -3.69 25.74
N GLU A 172 -22.73 -4.45 25.30
CA GLU A 172 -23.91 -4.78 26.08
C GLU A 172 -23.56 -5.55 27.36
N LEU A 173 -22.72 -6.57 27.24
CA LEU A 173 -22.27 -7.38 28.40
C LEU A 173 -21.49 -6.52 29.39
N ALA A 174 -20.52 -5.75 28.93
CA ALA A 174 -19.74 -4.83 29.77
C ALA A 174 -20.63 -3.77 30.47
N GLY A 175 -21.68 -3.30 29.79
CA GLY A 175 -22.63 -2.32 30.35
C GLY A 175 -23.54 -2.90 31.48
N ARG A 176 -23.64 -4.22 31.58
CA ARG A 176 -24.40 -4.89 32.66
C ARG A 176 -23.57 -5.16 33.92
N LEU A 177 -22.24 -5.15 33.77
CA LEU A 177 -21.32 -5.41 34.86
C LEU A 177 -21.00 -4.16 35.68
N PRO A 178 -20.63 -4.29 36.97
CA PRO A 178 -20.16 -3.18 37.78
C PRO A 178 -18.95 -2.49 37.13
N ALA A 179 -18.95 -1.16 37.08
CA ALA A 179 -17.90 -0.38 36.41
C ALA A 179 -16.49 -0.65 36.95
N ASP A 180 -16.37 -0.87 38.28
CA ASP A 180 -15.10 -1.18 38.91
C ASP A 180 -14.56 -2.56 38.45
N LEU A 181 -15.44 -3.54 38.28
CA LEU A 181 -15.08 -4.89 37.80
C LEU A 181 -14.64 -4.85 36.34
N VAL A 182 -15.34 -4.07 35.49
CA VAL A 182 -14.95 -3.84 34.09
C VAL A 182 -13.61 -3.12 34.03
N GLY A 183 -13.38 -2.15 34.91
CA GLY A 183 -12.09 -1.46 35.00
C GLY A 183 -10.92 -2.41 35.27
N GLU A 184 -11.05 -3.29 36.24
CA GLU A 184 -10.04 -4.33 36.55
C GLU A 184 -9.83 -5.29 35.39
N TYR A 185 -10.91 -5.67 34.70
CA TYR A 185 -10.83 -6.51 33.49
C TYR A 185 -10.05 -5.80 32.38
N GLU A 186 -10.36 -4.53 32.10
CA GLU A 186 -9.64 -3.78 31.05
C GLU A 186 -8.16 -3.58 31.41
N ASP A 187 -7.84 -3.43 32.68
CA ASP A 187 -6.46 -3.35 33.16
C ASP A 187 -5.71 -4.68 32.97
N ALA A 188 -6.34 -5.80 33.30
CA ALA A 188 -5.81 -7.13 33.04
C ALA A 188 -5.65 -7.39 31.54
N ARG A 189 -6.63 -6.96 30.73
CA ARG A 189 -6.59 -7.08 29.26
C ARG A 189 -5.47 -6.25 28.62
N ARG A 190 -5.21 -5.04 29.12
CA ARG A 190 -4.07 -4.23 28.61
C ARG A 190 -2.73 -4.90 28.83
N ARG A 191 -2.57 -5.63 29.93
CA ARG A 191 -1.31 -6.34 30.28
C ARG A 191 -1.16 -7.67 29.54
N ASN A 192 -2.28 -8.43 29.43
CA ASN A 192 -2.26 -9.84 29.03
C ASN A 192 -2.97 -10.10 27.68
N GLY A 193 -3.44 -9.05 26.99
CA GLY A 193 -4.16 -9.18 25.72
C GLY A 193 -5.45 -9.98 25.87
N ALA A 194 -5.64 -10.98 25.03
CA ALA A 194 -6.82 -11.83 25.01
C ALA A 194 -6.85 -12.90 26.13
N LEU A 195 -5.89 -12.88 27.05
CA LEU A 195 -5.77 -13.82 28.19
C LEU A 195 -5.87 -13.07 29.52
N ALA A 196 -6.82 -12.17 29.64
CA ALA A 196 -7.05 -11.37 30.85
C ALA A 196 -7.59 -12.18 32.03
N VAL A 197 -8.33 -13.24 31.75
CA VAL A 197 -9.02 -14.10 32.75
C VAL A 197 -8.56 -15.55 32.63
N ILE A 198 -8.26 -16.15 33.75
CA ILE A 198 -7.97 -17.59 33.88
C ILE A 198 -9.17 -18.28 34.52
N GLU A 199 -9.67 -19.33 33.89
CA GLU A 199 -10.68 -20.22 34.51
C GLU A 199 -9.96 -21.25 35.38
N VAL A 200 -10.38 -21.37 36.64
CA VAL A 200 -9.99 -22.46 37.55
C VAL A 200 -11.20 -23.33 37.84
N ARG A 201 -11.15 -24.59 37.39
CA ARG A 201 -12.21 -25.57 37.58
C ARG A 201 -11.74 -26.71 38.44
N ASP A 202 -12.47 -26.98 39.53
CA ASP A 202 -12.15 -28.06 40.48
C ASP A 202 -10.68 -28.04 40.95
N GLY A 203 -10.10 -26.85 41.14
CA GLY A 203 -8.72 -26.69 41.61
C GLY A 203 -7.64 -26.80 40.51
N TYR A 204 -8.02 -26.85 39.22
CA TYR A 204 -7.10 -26.89 38.09
C TYR A 204 -7.33 -25.69 37.18
N GLY A 205 -6.26 -25.07 36.74
CA GLY A 205 -6.32 -24.04 35.70
C GLY A 205 -6.74 -24.62 34.37
N ILE A 206 -7.63 -23.95 33.65
CA ILE A 206 -8.14 -24.35 32.35
C ILE A 206 -7.60 -23.40 31.29
N GLY A 207 -7.00 -23.97 30.23
CA GLY A 207 -6.51 -23.21 29.08
C GLY A 207 -4.99 -22.95 29.06
N VAL A 208 -4.50 -22.21 28.06
CA VAL A 208 -3.07 -22.04 27.75
C VAL A 208 -2.32 -21.21 28.83
N ALA A 209 -3.03 -20.41 29.62
CA ALA A 209 -2.45 -19.50 30.62
C ALA A 209 -2.50 -20.06 32.06
N ALA A 210 -2.76 -21.33 32.22
CA ALA A 210 -3.12 -21.94 33.51
C ALA A 210 -1.92 -22.58 34.26
N ASP A 211 -0.72 -22.06 34.05
CA ASP A 211 0.48 -22.54 34.77
C ASP A 211 0.54 -21.91 36.19
N LEU A 212 -0.48 -22.22 37.00
CA LEU A 212 -0.59 -21.75 38.38
C LEU A 212 0.18 -22.69 39.31
N SER A 213 1.01 -22.13 40.20
CA SER A 213 1.74 -22.92 41.16
C SER A 213 0.75 -23.60 42.18
N PRO A 214 1.12 -24.76 42.77
CA PRO A 214 0.28 -25.40 43.79
C PRO A 214 -0.04 -24.48 44.96
N MET A 215 0.87 -23.60 45.34
CA MET A 215 0.68 -22.63 46.42
C MET A 215 -0.34 -21.54 46.02
N GLU A 216 -0.30 -21.11 44.77
CA GLU A 216 -1.25 -20.13 44.25
C GLU A 216 -2.67 -20.73 44.12
N LEU A 217 -2.78 -21.96 43.65
CA LEU A 217 -4.04 -22.69 43.62
C LEU A 217 -4.68 -22.82 45.02
N GLU A 218 -3.87 -23.05 46.08
CA GLU A 218 -4.36 -23.09 47.44
C GLU A 218 -4.85 -21.72 47.93
N ARG A 219 -4.14 -20.63 47.58
CA ARG A 219 -4.62 -19.25 47.88
C ARG A 219 -5.93 -18.94 47.17
N ILE A 220 -6.05 -19.33 45.90
CA ILE A 220 -7.28 -19.17 45.13
C ILE A 220 -8.44 -19.92 45.82
N ARG A 221 -8.18 -21.12 46.31
CA ARG A 221 -9.17 -21.92 47.03
C ARG A 221 -9.63 -21.28 48.33
N LEU A 222 -8.72 -20.64 49.07
CA LEU A 222 -9.00 -19.98 50.35
C LEU A 222 -9.64 -18.60 50.19
N THR A 223 -9.57 -17.99 49.01
CA THR A 223 -10.18 -16.68 48.74
C THR A 223 -11.72 -16.81 48.75
N PRO A 224 -12.46 -15.90 49.41
CA PRO A 224 -13.93 -15.90 49.40
C PRO A 224 -14.51 -15.87 47.97
N ALA A 225 -15.67 -16.50 47.78
CA ALA A 225 -16.28 -16.60 46.43
C ALA A 225 -16.68 -15.24 45.84
N ASP A 226 -16.98 -14.26 46.68
CA ASP A 226 -17.34 -12.89 46.33
C ASP A 226 -16.12 -11.94 46.25
N GLU A 227 -14.93 -12.50 46.29
CA GLU A 227 -13.70 -11.73 46.19
C GLU A 227 -12.89 -12.10 44.93
N LEU A 228 -12.49 -11.05 44.17
CA LEU A 228 -11.69 -11.19 42.96
C LEU A 228 -10.25 -11.53 43.31
N TYR A 229 -9.72 -12.60 42.71
CA TYR A 229 -8.32 -12.96 42.82
C TYR A 229 -7.56 -12.55 41.56
N LEU A 230 -6.41 -11.94 41.75
CA LEU A 230 -5.45 -11.61 40.67
C LEU A 230 -4.20 -12.44 40.85
N THR A 231 -3.69 -13.02 39.74
CA THR A 231 -2.42 -13.78 39.80
C THR A 231 -1.25 -12.86 40.15
N GLU A 232 -0.28 -13.37 40.92
CA GLU A 232 0.84 -12.57 41.43
C GLU A 232 1.76 -12.09 40.30
N ASP A 233 2.07 -12.93 39.32
CA ASP A 233 3.03 -12.65 38.27
C ASP A 233 2.46 -11.80 37.13
N THR A 234 1.23 -12.11 36.69
CA THR A 234 0.65 -11.52 35.46
C THR A 234 -0.52 -10.59 35.74
N SER A 235 -1.03 -10.56 36.99
CA SER A 235 -2.26 -9.82 37.35
C SER A 235 -3.45 -10.18 36.48
N GLN A 236 -3.55 -11.46 36.07
CA GLN A 236 -4.73 -12.01 35.41
C GLN A 236 -5.81 -12.26 36.41
N ILE A 237 -7.07 -12.07 36.04
CA ILE A 237 -8.20 -12.32 36.88
C ILE A 237 -8.47 -13.82 36.92
N VAL A 238 -8.65 -14.38 38.10
CA VAL A 238 -9.00 -15.81 38.28
C VAL A 238 -10.49 -15.94 38.55
N VAL A 239 -11.16 -16.69 37.70
CA VAL A 239 -12.58 -17.02 37.84
C VAL A 239 -12.71 -18.52 38.13
N ARG A 240 -13.37 -18.84 39.25
CA ARG A 240 -13.60 -20.23 39.69
C ARG A 240 -14.91 -20.75 39.12
N THR A 241 -14.87 -21.93 38.53
CA THR A 241 -16.06 -22.64 38.03
C THR A 241 -16.14 -24.03 38.66
N ALA A 242 -17.36 -24.52 38.86
CA ALA A 242 -17.58 -25.91 39.31
C ALA A 242 -17.90 -26.79 38.08
N ALA A 243 -17.54 -28.08 38.14
CA ALA A 243 -17.76 -29.04 37.05
C ALA A 243 -19.23 -29.19 36.60
N ASN A 244 -20.19 -28.78 37.45
CA ASN A 244 -21.63 -28.96 37.25
C ASN A 244 -22.45 -27.67 37.16
N THR A 245 -21.87 -26.54 36.85
CA THR A 245 -22.67 -25.33 36.54
C THR A 245 -23.27 -25.51 35.15
N PRO A 246 -24.61 -25.61 34.98
CA PRO A 246 -25.20 -25.71 33.64
C PRO A 246 -24.83 -24.44 32.83
N ARG A 247 -24.40 -24.65 31.57
CA ARG A 247 -24.06 -23.60 30.60
C ARG A 247 -25.30 -22.85 30.18
#